data_3b448480eaf972e03f0eb3e8b64a8e49
#
_entry.id   3b448480eaf972e03f0eb3e8b64a8e49
#
_cell.length_a   1.000
_cell.length_b   1.000
_cell.length_c   1.000
_cell.angle_alpha   90.00
_cell.angle_beta   90.00
_cell.angle_gamma   90.00
#
_symmetry.space_group_name_H-M   'P 1'
#
loop_
_entity.id
_entity.type
_entity.pdbx_description
1 polymer ?
#
loop_
_entity_poly.entity_id
_entity_poly.type
_entity_poly.pdbx_seq_one_letter_code
_entity_poly.pdbx_strand_id
1 'polypeptide(L)'
;MSDLKKLQELAAQAEQNGATLRNVEIAETDEAEVCLRVSEGATEFEISIPDSMKVPVKAVDFETGQISETAEMPDEQRAWFNAYLSALVDDEDRAALTSLRRSIDEENLTASNTFRAVALGNFVTINAKPAAINQALLSPSFVSTADGPMLVPILGLARPGNKGLAMNISAGGSFRVAGKATEEILVTAGRFDALHDLNAQGRVLSYATAFALPMNITLPNKQNFSILRNFNDVKRVQNGLLPKAWLDGDTITMSHCLVGVRTGKPHLARETFRAAIKELDIPNHLDLWIMIRNYNMSRFFDAYTASRELKNEKLGKMLSASISSQIETMLKSL
;
A
#
# COMPACT_ATOMS: atom_id res chain seq x y z
N MET A 1 2.22 11.65 16.89
CA MET A 1 0.74 11.64 16.62
C MET A 1 0.42 12.83 15.73
N SER A 2 -0.30 12.61 14.63
CA SER A 2 -0.72 13.67 13.70
C SER A 2 -1.48 14.78 14.46
N ASP A 3 -1.31 16.04 14.05
CA ASP A 3 -2.00 17.18 14.67
C ASP A 3 -3.44 17.27 14.14
N LEU A 4 -4.37 16.54 14.79
CA LEU A 4 -5.78 16.47 14.41
C LEU A 4 -6.41 17.86 14.22
N LYS A 5 -6.22 18.76 15.19
CA LYS A 5 -6.82 20.11 15.13
C LYS A 5 -6.31 20.88 13.93
N LYS A 6 -5.01 20.79 13.68
CA LYS A 6 -4.38 21.43 12.53
C LYS A 6 -4.89 20.87 11.20
N LEU A 7 -5.05 19.55 11.12
CA LEU A 7 -5.60 18.90 9.92
C LEU A 7 -7.06 19.30 9.67
N GLN A 8 -7.89 19.45 10.72
CA GLN A 8 -9.27 19.96 10.61
C GLN A 8 -9.31 21.40 10.11
N GLU A 9 -8.44 22.29 10.64
CA GLU A 9 -8.32 23.68 10.18
C GLU A 9 -7.90 23.73 8.69
N LEU A 10 -6.94 22.91 8.29
CA LEU A 10 -6.46 22.84 6.90
C LEU A 10 -7.51 22.25 5.96
N ALA A 11 -8.32 21.30 6.42
CA ALA A 11 -9.46 20.80 5.64
C ALA A 11 -10.52 21.86 5.39
N ALA A 12 -10.85 22.67 6.40
CA ALA A 12 -11.77 23.80 6.23
C ALA A 12 -11.20 24.85 5.25
N GLN A 13 -9.91 25.13 5.26
CA GLN A 13 -9.26 25.99 4.27
C GLN A 13 -9.29 25.35 2.86
N ALA A 14 -9.16 24.03 2.75
CA ALA A 14 -9.27 23.33 1.48
C ALA A 14 -10.67 23.49 0.86
N GLU A 15 -11.74 23.45 1.67
CA GLU A 15 -13.10 23.72 1.19
C GLU A 15 -13.27 25.15 0.66
N GLN A 16 -12.65 26.15 1.31
CA GLN A 16 -12.62 27.53 0.80
C GLN A 16 -11.89 27.65 -0.55
N ASN A 17 -10.95 26.74 -0.82
CA ASN A 17 -10.19 26.64 -2.07
C ASN A 17 -10.81 25.65 -3.08
N GLY A 18 -12.08 25.27 -2.90
CA GLY A 18 -12.86 24.49 -3.85
C GLY A 18 -12.87 22.97 -3.63
N ALA A 19 -12.28 22.47 -2.56
CA ALA A 19 -12.50 21.08 -2.16
C ALA A 19 -13.94 20.88 -1.67
N THR A 20 -14.46 19.66 -1.78
CA THR A 20 -15.77 19.28 -1.21
C THR A 20 -15.57 18.17 -0.21
N LEU A 21 -16.02 18.40 1.03
CA LEU A 21 -15.96 17.42 2.12
C LEU A 21 -17.38 17.22 2.69
N ARG A 22 -18.32 16.81 1.83
CA ARG A 22 -19.72 16.67 2.22
C ARG A 22 -19.92 15.45 3.12
N ASN A 23 -20.42 15.68 4.34
CA ASN A 23 -20.64 14.65 5.36
C ASN A 23 -19.35 13.89 5.71
N VAL A 24 -18.24 14.60 5.76
CA VAL A 24 -16.92 14.05 6.09
C VAL A 24 -16.33 14.82 7.25
N GLU A 25 -15.78 14.12 8.21
CA GLU A 25 -15.01 14.69 9.31
C GLU A 25 -13.64 14.02 9.42
N ILE A 26 -12.65 14.77 9.87
CA ILE A 26 -11.35 14.24 10.27
C ILE A 26 -11.42 13.94 11.76
N ALA A 27 -11.19 12.71 12.14
CA ALA A 27 -11.32 12.21 13.50
C ALA A 27 -10.14 11.31 13.89
N GLU A 28 -9.98 11.04 15.17
CA GLU A 28 -9.07 10.01 15.66
C GLU A 28 -9.81 8.69 15.86
N THR A 29 -9.10 7.58 15.61
CA THR A 29 -9.52 6.24 16.01
C THR A 29 -9.21 5.99 17.49
N ASP A 30 -9.70 4.87 18.02
CA ASP A 30 -9.36 4.41 19.37
C ASP A 30 -7.86 4.12 19.55
N GLU A 31 -7.13 3.93 18.45
CA GLU A 31 -5.68 3.72 18.39
C GLU A 31 -4.89 5.04 18.21
N ALA A 32 -5.56 6.19 18.36
CA ALA A 32 -5.01 7.54 18.16
C ALA A 32 -4.44 7.79 16.74
N GLU A 33 -4.95 7.09 15.73
CA GLU A 33 -4.64 7.35 14.34
C GLU A 33 -5.68 8.30 13.73
N VAL A 34 -5.23 9.30 12.97
CA VAL A 34 -6.13 10.20 12.25
C VAL A 34 -6.73 9.51 11.03
N CYS A 35 -8.03 9.64 10.84
CA CYS A 35 -8.78 9.03 9.75
C CYS A 35 -9.90 9.95 9.24
N LEU A 36 -10.50 9.58 8.11
CA LEU A 36 -11.73 10.19 7.63
C LEU A 36 -12.93 9.36 8.09
N ARG A 37 -13.93 10.01 8.65
CA ARG A 37 -15.21 9.40 9.04
C ARG A 37 -16.38 10.09 8.34
N VAL A 38 -17.48 9.38 8.25
CA VAL A 38 -18.75 9.98 7.86
C VAL A 38 -19.32 10.72 9.06
N SER A 39 -19.77 11.97 8.85
CA SER A 39 -20.33 12.80 9.90
C SER A 39 -21.54 12.13 10.56
N GLU A 40 -21.73 12.39 11.85
CA GLU A 40 -22.80 11.78 12.64
C GLU A 40 -24.18 11.95 11.99
N GLY A 41 -24.94 10.86 11.92
CA GLY A 41 -26.28 10.83 11.31
C GLY A 41 -26.31 10.78 9.77
N ALA A 42 -25.17 10.92 9.09
CA ALA A 42 -25.08 10.75 7.65
C ALA A 42 -24.76 9.29 7.27
N THR A 43 -25.20 8.87 6.09
CA THR A 43 -24.90 7.55 5.51
C THR A 43 -24.27 7.64 4.14
N GLU A 44 -24.24 8.84 3.55
CA GLU A 44 -23.61 9.12 2.26
C GLU A 44 -22.62 10.26 2.43
N PHE A 45 -21.51 10.16 1.72
CA PHE A 45 -20.46 11.16 1.77
C PHE A 45 -19.87 11.42 0.38
N GLU A 46 -19.18 12.54 0.27
CA GLU A 46 -18.42 12.90 -0.92
C GLU A 46 -17.16 13.67 -0.53
N ILE A 47 -16.04 13.25 -1.09
CA ILE A 47 -14.77 13.95 -1.06
C ILE A 47 -14.41 14.28 -2.50
N SER A 48 -14.18 15.55 -2.80
CA SER A 48 -13.67 15.99 -4.10
C SER A 48 -12.55 16.99 -3.92
N ILE A 49 -11.39 16.69 -4.49
CA ILE A 49 -10.19 17.54 -4.42
C ILE A 49 -9.94 18.08 -5.83
N PRO A 50 -10.01 19.41 -6.03
CA PRO A 50 -9.84 20.02 -7.35
C PRO A 50 -8.42 19.86 -7.88
N ASP A 51 -8.27 20.03 -9.19
CA ASP A 51 -6.97 19.94 -9.87
C ASP A 51 -5.95 20.93 -9.31
N SER A 52 -6.40 22.14 -8.97
CA SER A 52 -5.57 23.18 -8.36
C SER A 52 -4.97 22.82 -7.00
N MET A 53 -5.50 21.82 -6.32
CA MET A 53 -5.02 21.34 -5.02
C MET A 53 -4.24 20.03 -5.11
N LYS A 54 -3.65 19.74 -6.26
CA LYS A 54 -2.74 18.60 -6.44
C LYS A 54 -1.33 19.10 -6.70
N VAL A 55 -0.35 18.32 -6.27
CA VAL A 55 1.06 18.63 -6.52
C VAL A 55 1.75 17.38 -7.06
N PRO A 56 2.55 17.48 -8.14
CA PRO A 56 3.38 16.36 -8.58
C PRO A 56 4.28 15.89 -7.45
N VAL A 57 4.37 14.59 -7.22
CA VAL A 57 5.22 14.02 -6.14
C VAL A 57 6.68 14.43 -6.30
N LYS A 58 7.15 14.66 -7.53
CA LYS A 58 8.49 15.20 -7.80
C LYS A 58 8.77 16.59 -7.20
N ALA A 59 7.73 17.34 -6.83
CA ALA A 59 7.85 18.62 -6.15
C ALA A 59 8.03 18.50 -4.62
N VAL A 60 7.89 17.28 -4.09
CA VAL A 60 8.15 17.01 -2.66
C VAL A 60 9.64 16.75 -2.48
N ASP A 61 10.26 17.54 -1.61
CA ASP A 61 11.60 17.26 -1.11
C ASP A 61 11.49 16.23 0.03
N PHE A 62 11.86 15.01 -0.24
CA PHE A 62 11.77 13.93 0.74
C PHE A 62 12.85 14.02 1.85
N GLU A 63 13.92 14.80 1.70
CA GLU A 63 14.88 15.01 2.81
C GLU A 63 14.22 15.81 3.93
N THR A 64 13.42 16.80 3.57
CA THR A 64 12.70 17.66 4.53
C THR A 64 11.26 17.21 4.79
N GLY A 65 10.65 16.45 3.88
CA GLY A 65 9.23 16.11 3.91
C GLY A 65 8.30 17.25 3.54
N GLN A 66 8.79 18.26 2.83
CA GLN A 66 8.06 19.47 2.44
C GLN A 66 8.03 19.65 0.91
N ILE A 67 7.27 20.61 0.44
CA ILE A 67 7.30 21.04 -0.96
C ILE A 67 8.60 21.81 -1.21
N SER A 68 9.32 21.43 -2.26
CA SER A 68 10.56 22.09 -2.68
C SER A 68 10.34 23.57 -2.95
N GLU A 69 11.30 24.40 -2.55
CA GLU A 69 11.31 25.83 -2.86
C GLU A 69 11.34 26.12 -4.37
N THR A 70 11.86 25.17 -5.14
CA THR A 70 11.94 25.28 -6.61
C THR A 70 10.66 24.85 -7.33
N ALA A 71 9.64 24.38 -6.60
CA ALA A 71 8.37 24.00 -7.20
C ALA A 71 7.63 25.23 -7.75
N GLU A 72 7.17 25.12 -8.98
CA GLU A 72 6.40 26.20 -9.65
C GLU A 72 4.96 26.23 -9.10
N MET A 73 4.75 26.98 -8.02
CA MET A 73 3.45 27.22 -7.41
C MET A 73 3.45 28.52 -6.60
N PRO A 74 2.26 29.12 -6.33
CA PRO A 74 2.13 30.28 -5.45
C PRO A 74 2.66 29.98 -4.03
N ASP A 75 3.32 30.96 -3.40
CA ASP A 75 3.90 30.80 -2.08
C ASP A 75 2.85 30.47 -1.00
N GLU A 76 1.66 31.03 -1.10
CA GLU A 76 0.53 30.72 -0.21
C GLU A 76 0.11 29.26 -0.31
N GLN A 77 0.05 28.73 -1.53
CA GLN A 77 -0.26 27.32 -1.76
C GLN A 77 0.86 26.41 -1.22
N ARG A 78 2.13 26.78 -1.45
CA ARG A 78 3.28 26.06 -0.89
C ARG A 78 3.23 26.03 0.64
N ALA A 79 2.95 27.17 1.26
CA ALA A 79 2.83 27.27 2.71
C ALA A 79 1.71 26.38 3.26
N TRP A 80 0.56 26.33 2.58
CA TRP A 80 -0.55 25.47 2.95
C TRP A 80 -0.18 23.99 2.86
N PHE A 81 0.45 23.55 1.74
CA PHE A 81 0.90 22.16 1.59
C PHE A 81 1.95 21.79 2.65
N ASN A 82 2.91 22.66 2.93
CA ASN A 82 3.91 22.39 3.95
C ASN A 82 3.30 22.27 5.35
N ALA A 83 2.30 23.10 5.67
CA ALA A 83 1.54 22.98 6.91
C ALA A 83 0.76 21.64 6.97
N TYR A 84 0.16 21.22 5.85
CA TYR A 84 -0.54 19.94 5.74
C TYR A 84 0.40 18.74 5.94
N LEU A 85 1.54 18.72 5.24
CA LEU A 85 2.52 17.64 5.34
C LEU A 85 3.12 17.52 6.75
N SER A 86 3.37 18.67 7.40
CA SER A 86 3.87 18.69 8.79
C SER A 86 2.82 18.25 9.82
N ALA A 87 1.54 18.51 9.55
CA ALA A 87 0.45 18.03 10.42
C ALA A 87 0.12 16.55 10.20
N LEU A 88 0.38 16.04 8.99
CA LEU A 88 0.14 14.63 8.62
C LEU A 88 1.20 13.70 9.23
N VAL A 89 2.46 14.11 9.26
CA VAL A 89 3.62 13.30 9.69
C VAL A 89 4.49 14.13 10.61
N ASP A 90 4.55 13.75 11.86
CA ASP A 90 5.39 14.41 12.86
C ASP A 90 6.72 13.67 13.11
N ASP A 91 7.51 14.20 14.07
CA ASP A 91 8.81 13.63 14.40
C ASP A 91 8.68 12.29 15.14
N GLU A 92 7.58 12.03 15.84
CA GLU A 92 7.32 10.77 16.52
C GLU A 92 7.05 9.66 15.50
N ASP A 93 6.27 9.94 14.47
CA ASP A 93 6.01 9.01 13.36
C ASP A 93 7.31 8.64 12.63
N ARG A 94 8.16 9.66 12.36
CA ARG A 94 9.48 9.46 11.73
C ARG A 94 10.39 8.61 12.60
N ALA A 95 10.45 8.89 13.90
CA ALA A 95 11.26 8.14 14.86
C ALA A 95 10.77 6.69 14.99
N ALA A 96 9.45 6.48 15.05
CA ALA A 96 8.83 5.16 15.15
C ALA A 96 9.17 4.28 13.93
N LEU A 97 8.99 4.80 12.71
CA LEU A 97 9.30 4.06 11.49
C LEU A 97 10.81 3.83 11.32
N THR A 98 11.65 4.81 11.71
CA THR A 98 13.10 4.65 11.69
C THR A 98 13.53 3.54 12.65
N SER A 99 13.00 3.53 13.88
CA SER A 99 13.28 2.50 14.88
C SER A 99 12.84 1.12 14.40
N LEU A 100 11.64 1.02 13.81
CA LEU A 100 11.13 -0.24 13.26
C LEU A 100 12.07 -0.77 12.16
N ARG A 101 12.47 0.06 11.21
CA ARG A 101 13.36 -0.34 10.12
C ARG A 101 14.74 -0.76 10.61
N ARG A 102 15.29 -0.08 11.62
CA ARG A 102 16.54 -0.51 12.26
C ARG A 102 16.40 -1.86 12.97
N SER A 103 15.30 -2.06 13.70
CA SER A 103 15.02 -3.36 14.35
C SER A 103 14.89 -4.49 13.33
N ILE A 104 14.26 -4.24 12.17
CA ILE A 104 14.20 -5.21 11.08
C ILE A 104 15.61 -5.53 10.57
N ASP A 105 16.49 -4.54 10.41
CA ASP A 105 17.86 -4.70 9.95
C ASP A 105 18.69 -5.53 10.95
N GLU A 106 18.59 -5.22 12.23
CA GLU A 106 19.26 -5.96 13.30
C GLU A 106 18.82 -7.43 13.35
N GLU A 107 17.52 -7.70 13.28
CA GLU A 107 16.98 -9.07 13.24
C GLU A 107 17.35 -9.78 11.94
N ASN A 108 17.43 -9.07 10.81
CA ASN A 108 17.86 -9.63 9.53
C ASN A 108 19.30 -10.17 9.56
N LEU A 109 20.17 -9.59 10.38
CA LEU A 109 21.54 -10.07 10.59
C LEU A 109 21.61 -11.37 11.43
N THR A 110 20.62 -11.60 12.29
CA THR A 110 20.62 -12.69 13.29
C THR A 110 19.61 -13.80 12.99
N ALA A 111 18.58 -13.53 12.18
CA ALA A 111 17.49 -14.44 11.90
C ALA A 111 17.90 -15.63 11.01
N SER A 112 17.14 -16.70 11.10
CA SER A 112 17.31 -17.87 10.23
C SER A 112 17.15 -17.51 8.75
N ASN A 113 17.80 -18.27 7.86
CA ASN A 113 17.68 -18.07 6.41
C ASN A 113 16.23 -18.16 5.93
N THR A 114 15.41 -18.97 6.56
CA THR A 114 13.98 -19.10 6.24
C THR A 114 13.23 -17.81 6.56
N PHE A 115 13.46 -17.24 7.74
CA PHE A 115 12.82 -15.98 8.13
C PHE A 115 13.26 -14.83 7.22
N ARG A 116 14.55 -14.72 6.93
CA ARG A 116 15.09 -13.74 5.98
C ARG A 116 14.43 -13.85 4.61
N ALA A 117 14.28 -15.05 4.08
CA ALA A 117 13.71 -15.26 2.76
C ALA A 117 12.22 -14.89 2.69
N VAL A 118 11.49 -15.02 3.77
CA VAL A 118 10.03 -14.84 3.79
C VAL A 118 9.61 -13.47 4.32
N ALA A 119 10.09 -13.09 5.48
CA ALA A 119 9.59 -11.88 6.14
C ALA A 119 10.47 -10.65 5.90
N LEU A 120 11.77 -10.84 5.77
CA LEU A 120 12.75 -9.75 5.71
C LEU A 120 13.56 -9.72 4.42
N GLY A 121 13.80 -10.87 3.79
CA GLY A 121 14.57 -10.93 2.55
C GLY A 121 13.83 -10.31 1.38
N ASN A 122 14.47 -9.47 0.59
CA ASN A 122 13.99 -8.86 -0.65
C ASN A 122 12.77 -7.93 -0.55
N PHE A 123 12.01 -7.95 0.56
CA PHE A 123 10.90 -7.04 0.79
C PHE A 123 11.33 -5.66 1.23
N VAL A 124 12.44 -5.63 1.93
CA VAL A 124 12.86 -4.48 2.66
C VAL A 124 14.15 -3.99 2.05
N THR A 125 14.04 -3.05 1.16
CA THR A 125 15.12 -2.07 1.04
C THR A 125 15.09 -1.29 2.34
N ILE A 126 15.81 -1.79 3.36
CA ILE A 126 15.86 -1.18 4.68
C ILE A 126 16.64 0.11 4.51
N ASN A 127 15.91 1.16 4.19
CA ASN A 127 16.47 2.48 4.05
C ASN A 127 15.87 3.34 5.16
N ALA A 128 16.62 3.51 6.26
CA ALA A 128 16.26 4.34 7.38
C ALA A 128 16.74 5.81 7.21
N LYS A 129 17.11 6.21 5.98
CA LYS A 129 17.46 7.61 5.68
C LYS A 129 16.21 8.50 5.73
N PRO A 130 16.33 9.76 6.10
CA PRO A 130 15.19 10.70 6.20
C PRO A 130 14.32 10.71 4.96
N ALA A 131 14.88 10.80 3.77
CA ALA A 131 14.13 10.78 2.52
C ALA A 131 13.26 9.53 2.34
N ALA A 132 13.77 8.36 2.66
CA ALA A 132 13.03 7.11 2.53
C ALA A 132 11.93 6.97 3.60
N ILE A 133 12.15 7.51 4.79
CA ILE A 133 11.14 7.57 5.85
C ILE A 133 10.02 8.52 5.46
N ASN A 134 10.34 9.76 5.07
CA ASN A 134 9.32 10.73 4.65
C ASN A 134 8.53 10.24 3.43
N GLN A 135 9.21 9.67 2.42
CA GLN A 135 8.53 9.08 1.26
C GLN A 135 7.54 7.99 1.68
N ALA A 136 7.92 7.14 2.62
CA ALA A 136 7.06 6.06 3.10
C ALA A 136 5.82 6.60 3.83
N LEU A 137 6.01 7.51 4.79
CA LEU A 137 4.94 8.08 5.60
C LEU A 137 3.96 8.95 4.78
N LEU A 138 4.46 9.66 3.77
CA LEU A 138 3.64 10.49 2.88
C LEU A 138 2.96 9.70 1.74
N SER A 139 3.41 8.47 1.47
CA SER A 139 2.92 7.66 0.33
C SER A 139 1.40 7.39 0.31
N PRO A 140 0.65 7.34 1.44
CA PRO A 140 -0.80 7.23 1.40
C PRO A 140 -1.50 8.38 0.68
N SER A 141 -0.88 9.57 0.66
CA SER A 141 -1.38 10.75 -0.03
C SER A 141 -1.02 10.78 -1.53
N PHE A 142 -0.30 9.76 -2.05
CA PHE A 142 0.14 9.72 -3.44
C PHE A 142 -0.83 8.91 -4.29
N VAL A 143 -1.34 9.54 -5.34
CA VAL A 143 -2.24 8.91 -6.31
C VAL A 143 -1.56 8.88 -7.67
N SER A 144 -1.50 7.69 -8.29
CA SER A 144 -0.95 7.55 -9.64
C SER A 144 -1.94 8.06 -10.67
N THR A 145 -1.48 8.94 -11.55
CA THR A 145 -2.23 9.47 -12.69
C THR A 145 -1.54 9.13 -14.01
N ALA A 146 -2.14 9.52 -15.13
CA ALA A 146 -1.51 9.39 -16.46
C ALA A 146 -0.22 10.24 -16.55
N ASP A 147 -0.20 11.39 -15.89
CA ASP A 147 0.91 12.35 -15.87
C ASP A 147 1.96 12.07 -14.79
N GLY A 148 1.81 10.95 -14.08
CA GLY A 148 2.68 10.53 -12.99
C GLY A 148 2.02 10.59 -11.61
N PRO A 149 2.76 10.27 -10.54
CA PRO A 149 2.22 10.30 -9.18
C PRO A 149 2.00 11.74 -8.71
N MET A 150 0.83 11.98 -8.11
CA MET A 150 0.40 13.26 -7.54
C MET A 150 0.19 13.14 -6.04
N LEU A 151 0.64 14.11 -5.27
CA LEU A 151 0.23 14.33 -3.89
C LEU A 151 -1.18 14.92 -3.91
N VAL A 152 -2.13 14.22 -3.29
CA VAL A 152 -3.53 14.65 -3.16
C VAL A 152 -3.86 14.75 -1.67
N PRO A 153 -4.03 15.97 -1.15
CA PRO A 153 -4.27 16.18 0.28
C PRO A 153 -5.62 15.59 0.71
N ILE A 154 -5.78 15.37 2.01
CA ILE A 154 -6.99 14.84 2.65
C ILE A 154 -7.27 13.37 2.30
N LEU A 155 -7.22 12.98 1.01
CA LEU A 155 -7.45 11.59 0.61
C LEU A 155 -6.46 10.60 1.25
N GLY A 156 -5.27 11.05 1.59
CA GLY A 156 -4.28 10.24 2.30
C GLY A 156 -4.69 9.86 3.73
N LEU A 157 -5.69 10.55 4.30
CA LEU A 157 -6.27 10.21 5.60
C LEU A 157 -7.32 9.10 5.51
N ALA A 158 -7.81 8.79 4.30
CA ALA A 158 -8.70 7.64 4.09
C ALA A 158 -7.90 6.35 4.19
N ARG A 159 -8.28 5.47 5.12
CA ARG A 159 -7.55 4.22 5.36
C ARG A 159 -7.82 3.20 4.23
N PRO A 160 -6.82 2.40 3.87
CA PRO A 160 -7.05 1.31 2.93
C PRO A 160 -7.92 0.22 3.58
N GLY A 161 -8.90 -0.28 2.86
CA GLY A 161 -9.80 -1.30 3.40
C GLY A 161 -10.35 -2.27 2.35
N ASN A 162 -10.76 -3.45 2.84
CA ASN A 162 -11.29 -4.54 2.01
C ASN A 162 -12.59 -4.19 1.28
N LYS A 163 -13.33 -3.23 1.80
CA LYS A 163 -14.57 -2.70 1.23
C LYS A 163 -14.42 -1.24 0.83
N GLY A 164 -13.18 -0.79 0.65
CA GLY A 164 -12.88 0.57 0.30
C GLY A 164 -13.48 0.97 -1.04
N LEU A 165 -13.85 2.23 -1.15
CA LEU A 165 -14.39 2.82 -2.36
C LEU A 165 -13.27 3.15 -3.35
N ALA A 166 -13.56 3.02 -4.63
CA ALA A 166 -12.60 3.39 -5.66
C ALA A 166 -12.47 4.91 -5.74
N MET A 167 -11.23 5.38 -5.86
CA MET A 167 -10.96 6.77 -6.23
C MET A 167 -11.15 6.95 -7.73
N ASN A 168 -11.92 7.94 -8.11
CA ASN A 168 -12.18 8.31 -9.49
C ASN A 168 -11.53 9.66 -9.82
N ILE A 169 -11.07 9.81 -11.05
CA ILE A 169 -10.62 11.10 -11.60
C ILE A 169 -11.73 11.59 -12.51
N SER A 170 -12.28 12.75 -12.23
CA SER A 170 -13.28 13.38 -13.10
C SER A 170 -12.67 13.89 -14.39
N ALA A 171 -13.51 14.19 -15.39
CA ALA A 171 -13.07 14.80 -16.66
C ALA A 171 -12.35 16.16 -16.45
N GLY A 172 -12.66 16.88 -15.36
CA GLY A 172 -11.97 18.12 -14.97
C GLY A 172 -10.71 17.91 -14.12
N GLY A 173 -10.19 16.70 -14.03
CA GLY A 173 -8.95 16.40 -13.29
C GLY A 173 -9.13 16.30 -11.77
N SER A 174 -10.31 16.59 -11.20
CA SER A 174 -10.56 16.47 -9.77
C SER A 174 -10.54 15.01 -9.30
N PHE A 175 -9.97 14.74 -8.15
CA PHE A 175 -10.07 13.44 -7.49
C PHE A 175 -11.37 13.37 -6.69
N ARG A 176 -12.10 12.28 -6.86
CA ARG A 176 -13.39 12.08 -6.20
C ARG A 176 -13.50 10.70 -5.58
N VAL A 177 -13.95 10.67 -4.31
CA VAL A 177 -14.44 9.48 -3.63
C VAL A 177 -15.82 9.81 -3.10
N ALA A 178 -16.82 9.01 -3.45
CA ALA A 178 -18.17 9.18 -2.94
C ALA A 178 -18.84 7.82 -2.77
N GLY A 179 -19.71 7.72 -1.78
CA GLY A 179 -20.40 6.45 -1.51
C GLY A 179 -21.16 6.45 -0.20
N LYS A 180 -21.40 5.22 0.28
CA LYS A 180 -22.06 4.97 1.56
C LYS A 180 -21.06 4.38 2.54
N ALA A 181 -21.02 4.92 3.72
CA ALA A 181 -20.33 4.37 4.88
C ALA A 181 -21.07 4.78 6.15
N THR A 182 -20.89 4.05 7.22
CA THR A 182 -21.56 4.33 8.51
C THR A 182 -20.60 4.85 9.57
N GLU A 183 -19.30 4.68 9.35
CA GLU A 183 -18.25 5.02 10.29
C GLU A 183 -17.04 5.59 9.54
N GLU A 184 -16.01 4.78 9.38
CA GLU A 184 -14.76 5.17 8.74
C GLU A 184 -14.85 5.10 7.21
N ILE A 185 -14.26 6.10 6.54
CA ILE A 185 -14.17 6.13 5.09
C ILE A 185 -12.95 5.32 4.66
N LEU A 186 -13.19 4.19 4.00
CA LEU A 186 -12.17 3.33 3.48
C LEU A 186 -12.02 3.50 1.97
N VAL A 187 -10.79 3.49 1.49
CA VAL A 187 -10.47 3.49 0.06
C VAL A 187 -9.85 2.16 -0.37
N THR A 188 -10.04 1.79 -1.62
CA THR A 188 -9.47 0.56 -2.16
C THR A 188 -7.97 0.70 -2.31
N ALA A 189 -7.20 -0.04 -1.52
CA ALA A 189 -5.77 -0.20 -1.69
C ALA A 189 -5.50 -1.32 -2.72
N GLY A 190 -5.48 -0.97 -4.00
CA GLY A 190 -5.50 -1.96 -5.08
C GLY A 190 -4.23 -2.81 -5.24
N ARG A 191 -3.11 -2.50 -4.54
CA ARG A 191 -1.80 -3.12 -4.80
C ARG A 191 -1.04 -3.52 -3.55
N PHE A 192 -1.62 -3.34 -2.38
CA PHE A 192 -0.95 -3.60 -1.12
C PHE A 192 -1.50 -4.86 -0.48
N ASP A 193 -0.69 -5.46 0.31
CA ASP A 193 -1.06 -6.48 1.28
C ASP A 193 -0.47 -6.12 2.65
N ALA A 194 -0.83 -6.87 3.67
CA ALA A 194 -0.43 -6.58 5.04
C ALA A 194 1.10 -6.50 5.24
N LEU A 195 1.87 -7.31 4.50
CA LEU A 195 3.34 -7.26 4.59
C LEU A 195 3.92 -6.04 3.88
N HIS A 196 3.31 -5.61 2.77
CA HIS A 196 3.74 -4.41 2.08
C HIS A 196 3.53 -3.18 2.97
N ASP A 197 2.37 -3.06 3.60
CA ASP A 197 2.04 -1.93 4.45
C ASP A 197 2.91 -1.88 5.71
N LEU A 198 3.15 -3.03 6.35
CA LEU A 198 4.09 -3.10 7.46
C LEU A 198 5.49 -2.59 7.07
N ASN A 199 6.00 -3.02 5.92
CA ASN A 199 7.31 -2.60 5.45
C ASN A 199 7.37 -1.13 5.01
N ALA A 200 6.32 -0.66 4.33
CA ALA A 200 6.29 0.70 3.81
C ALA A 200 6.03 1.72 4.92
N GLN A 201 5.09 1.44 5.82
CA GLN A 201 4.54 2.44 6.74
C GLN A 201 4.61 2.03 8.22
N GLY A 202 5.10 0.83 8.53
CA GLY A 202 5.16 0.32 9.90
C GLY A 202 3.80 0.02 10.52
N ARG A 203 2.75 -0.17 9.70
CA ARG A 203 1.38 -0.43 10.19
C ARG A 203 0.98 -1.88 9.97
N VAL A 204 0.15 -2.37 10.88
CA VAL A 204 -0.45 -3.70 10.79
C VAL A 204 -1.90 -3.56 10.39
N LEU A 205 -2.19 -3.75 9.12
CA LEU A 205 -3.54 -3.68 8.58
C LEU A 205 -3.96 -5.00 7.94
N SER A 206 -5.26 -5.25 7.92
CA SER A 206 -5.85 -6.42 7.26
C SER A 206 -6.26 -6.06 5.82
N TYR A 207 -5.74 -6.77 4.85
CA TYR A 207 -6.01 -6.56 3.43
C TYR A 207 -6.86 -7.67 2.82
N ALA A 208 -7.58 -7.32 1.74
CA ALA A 208 -8.33 -8.30 0.94
C ALA A 208 -7.45 -9.09 -0.03
N THR A 209 -6.19 -8.74 -0.17
CA THR A 209 -5.26 -9.30 -1.15
C THR A 209 -4.04 -9.89 -0.48
N ALA A 210 -3.54 -10.99 -1.04
CA ALA A 210 -2.27 -11.59 -0.68
C ALA A 210 -1.45 -11.81 -1.95
N PHE A 211 -0.23 -11.29 -1.98
CA PHE A 211 0.69 -11.44 -3.09
C PHE A 211 1.79 -12.45 -2.79
N ALA A 212 2.23 -13.16 -3.85
CA ALA A 212 3.34 -14.08 -3.75
C ALA A 212 4.64 -13.38 -3.34
N LEU A 213 5.45 -14.09 -2.60
CA LEU A 213 6.84 -13.73 -2.33
C LEU A 213 7.65 -13.79 -3.63
N PRO A 214 8.73 -13.00 -3.76
CA PRO A 214 9.69 -13.20 -4.84
C PRO A 214 10.19 -14.63 -4.86
N MET A 215 10.16 -15.24 -6.04
CA MET A 215 10.59 -16.63 -6.19
C MET A 215 11.04 -16.94 -7.62
N ASN A 216 11.90 -17.95 -7.74
CA ASN A 216 12.33 -18.52 -9.00
C ASN A 216 12.00 -20.01 -9.01
N ILE A 217 11.43 -20.48 -10.11
CA ILE A 217 11.03 -21.87 -10.31
C ILE A 217 11.61 -22.33 -11.65
N THR A 218 12.17 -23.54 -11.70
CA THR A 218 12.50 -24.18 -12.97
C THR A 218 11.34 -25.10 -13.36
N LEU A 219 10.75 -24.82 -14.51
CA LEU A 219 9.64 -25.60 -15.08
C LEU A 219 10.14 -26.95 -15.63
N PRO A 220 9.24 -27.95 -15.82
CA PRO A 220 9.60 -29.25 -16.38
C PRO A 220 10.29 -29.19 -17.75
N ASN A 221 9.97 -28.19 -18.55
CA ASN A 221 10.60 -27.93 -19.85
C ASN A 221 11.96 -27.22 -19.74
N LYS A 222 12.54 -27.10 -18.55
CA LYS A 222 13.79 -26.41 -18.20
C LYS A 222 13.75 -24.89 -18.35
N GLN A 223 12.59 -24.31 -18.67
CA GLN A 223 12.40 -22.87 -18.67
C GLN A 223 12.32 -22.36 -17.22
N ASN A 224 12.86 -21.18 -16.96
CA ASN A 224 12.74 -20.54 -15.66
C ASN A 224 11.51 -19.68 -15.57
N PHE A 225 10.88 -19.63 -14.40
CA PHE A 225 9.75 -18.76 -14.09
C PHE A 225 10.08 -17.95 -12.83
N SER A 226 10.04 -16.62 -12.96
CA SER A 226 10.42 -15.69 -11.90
C SER A 226 9.24 -14.78 -11.51
N ILE A 227 9.04 -14.60 -10.21
CA ILE A 227 8.11 -13.60 -9.66
C ILE A 227 8.92 -12.56 -8.90
N LEU A 228 8.81 -11.27 -9.31
CA LEU A 228 9.65 -10.20 -8.76
C LEU A 228 9.02 -9.46 -7.59
N ARG A 229 7.69 -9.47 -7.44
CA ARG A 229 6.93 -8.62 -6.54
C ARG A 229 7.19 -7.12 -6.80
N ASN A 230 7.32 -6.76 -8.05
CA ASN A 230 7.45 -5.37 -8.51
C ASN A 230 6.08 -4.85 -8.96
N PHE A 231 5.56 -3.82 -8.30
CA PHE A 231 4.26 -3.23 -8.58
C PHE A 231 4.32 -2.02 -9.52
N ASN A 232 5.50 -1.58 -9.94
CA ASN A 232 5.65 -0.39 -10.78
C ASN A 232 5.19 -0.62 -12.22
N ASP A 233 5.26 -1.87 -12.72
CA ASP A 233 4.91 -2.26 -14.08
C ASP A 233 3.51 -2.89 -14.19
N VAL A 234 2.57 -2.44 -13.38
CA VAL A 234 1.23 -3.03 -13.36
C VAL A 234 0.35 -2.43 -14.45
N LYS A 235 -0.17 -3.25 -15.36
CA LYS A 235 -1.33 -2.89 -16.18
C LYS A 235 -2.56 -2.80 -15.27
N ARG A 236 -3.26 -1.66 -15.31
CA ARG A 236 -4.55 -1.53 -14.60
C ARG A 236 -5.63 -2.28 -15.39
N VAL A 237 -6.17 -3.35 -14.82
CA VAL A 237 -7.53 -3.84 -15.12
C VAL A 237 -8.49 -3.27 -14.08
N GLN A 238 -9.79 -3.59 -14.19
CA GLN A 238 -10.88 -3.03 -13.37
C GLN A 238 -10.59 -2.90 -11.85
N ASN A 239 -9.62 -3.60 -11.28
CA ASN A 239 -9.20 -3.56 -9.86
C ASN A 239 -7.69 -3.44 -9.66
N GLY A 240 -6.91 -3.14 -10.69
CA GLY A 240 -5.48 -2.86 -10.58
C GLY A 240 -4.61 -4.05 -10.16
N LEU A 241 -5.12 -5.30 -10.29
CA LEU A 241 -4.46 -6.50 -9.78
C LEU A 241 -3.77 -7.34 -10.86
N LEU A 242 -3.92 -6.99 -12.15
CA LEU A 242 -3.34 -7.76 -13.25
C LEU A 242 -1.82 -7.54 -13.32
N PRO A 243 -1.01 -8.58 -13.13
CA PRO A 243 0.42 -8.50 -13.31
C PRO A 243 0.80 -8.37 -14.78
N LYS A 244 2.00 -7.87 -15.03
CA LYS A 244 2.67 -7.95 -16.32
C LYS A 244 3.56 -9.18 -16.32
N ALA A 245 3.47 -10.00 -17.36
CA ALA A 245 4.39 -11.11 -17.59
C ALA A 245 5.07 -10.95 -18.94
N TRP A 246 6.37 -11.31 -19.03
CA TRP A 246 7.16 -11.22 -20.25
C TRP A 246 8.23 -12.30 -20.27
N LEU A 247 8.71 -12.62 -21.48
CA LEU A 247 9.83 -13.52 -21.69
C LEU A 247 11.13 -12.70 -21.79
N ASP A 248 12.14 -13.11 -21.03
CA ASP A 248 13.49 -12.56 -21.06
C ASP A 248 14.48 -13.72 -21.22
N GLY A 249 14.97 -13.95 -22.43
CA GLY A 249 15.70 -15.15 -22.80
C GLY A 249 14.88 -16.41 -22.52
N ASP A 250 15.40 -17.31 -21.69
CA ASP A 250 14.72 -18.56 -21.27
C ASP A 250 13.90 -18.40 -19.96
N THR A 251 13.75 -17.16 -19.47
CA THR A 251 13.05 -16.87 -18.23
C THR A 251 11.75 -16.15 -18.48
N ILE A 252 10.65 -16.72 -18.04
CA ILE A 252 9.38 -16.03 -17.94
C ILE A 252 9.38 -15.24 -16.64
N THR A 253 9.28 -13.92 -16.73
CA THR A 253 9.28 -13.03 -15.58
C THR A 253 7.89 -12.44 -15.38
N MET A 254 7.38 -12.47 -14.14
CA MET A 254 6.12 -11.87 -13.73
C MET A 254 6.38 -10.76 -12.71
N SER A 255 5.80 -9.58 -12.93
CA SER A 255 5.98 -8.42 -12.04
C SER A 255 5.55 -8.73 -10.60
N HIS A 256 4.42 -9.39 -10.43
CA HIS A 256 3.88 -9.88 -9.15
C HIS A 256 2.85 -10.98 -9.42
N CYS A 257 2.46 -11.73 -8.40
CA CYS A 257 1.42 -12.76 -8.53
C CYS A 257 0.47 -12.67 -7.35
N LEU A 258 -0.83 -12.57 -7.63
CA LEU A 258 -1.87 -12.62 -6.63
C LEU A 258 -2.11 -14.10 -6.24
N VAL A 259 -1.99 -14.42 -4.96
CA VAL A 259 -2.15 -15.77 -4.42
C VAL A 259 -3.39 -15.94 -3.54
N GLY A 260 -4.05 -14.83 -3.20
CA GLY A 260 -5.30 -14.83 -2.44
C GLY A 260 -6.09 -13.54 -2.58
N VAL A 261 -7.43 -13.65 -2.53
CA VAL A 261 -8.37 -12.52 -2.51
C VAL A 261 -9.53 -12.84 -1.57
N ARG A 262 -9.82 -11.95 -0.65
CA ARG A 262 -10.84 -12.11 0.40
C ARG A 262 -12.26 -11.75 -0.03
N THR A 263 -12.41 -11.00 -1.13
CA THR A 263 -13.69 -10.44 -1.57
C THR A 263 -14.39 -11.38 -2.51
N GLY A 264 -15.53 -11.99 -2.14
CA GLY A 264 -16.60 -12.59 -2.96
C GLY A 264 -16.32 -13.23 -4.35
N LYS A 265 -15.06 -13.19 -4.80
CA LYS A 265 -14.58 -13.75 -6.06
C LYS A 265 -13.32 -14.60 -5.80
N PRO A 266 -13.48 -15.78 -5.18
CA PRO A 266 -12.33 -16.63 -4.81
C PRO A 266 -11.43 -16.99 -5.99
N HIS A 267 -11.99 -17.03 -7.21
CA HIS A 267 -11.23 -17.37 -8.41
C HIS A 267 -10.40 -16.22 -9.00
N LEU A 268 -10.57 -14.99 -8.50
CA LEU A 268 -9.92 -13.80 -9.08
C LEU A 268 -8.39 -13.91 -9.11
N ALA A 269 -7.77 -14.49 -8.07
CA ALA A 269 -6.33 -14.67 -8.03
C ALA A 269 -5.83 -15.59 -9.16
N ARG A 270 -6.51 -16.68 -9.38
CA ARG A 270 -6.21 -17.62 -10.48
C ARG A 270 -6.48 -17.00 -11.86
N GLU A 271 -7.58 -16.26 -11.98
CA GLU A 271 -7.95 -15.61 -13.24
C GLU A 271 -6.97 -14.50 -13.63
N THR A 272 -6.48 -13.72 -12.68
CA THR A 272 -5.44 -12.69 -12.93
C THR A 272 -4.13 -13.34 -13.35
N PHE A 273 -3.73 -14.43 -12.72
CA PHE A 273 -2.56 -15.21 -13.14
C PHE A 273 -2.71 -15.72 -14.58
N ARG A 274 -3.83 -16.41 -14.87
CA ARG A 274 -4.13 -16.92 -16.21
C ARG A 274 -4.15 -15.82 -17.26
N ALA A 275 -4.75 -14.69 -16.96
CA ALA A 275 -4.81 -13.55 -17.89
C ALA A 275 -3.43 -12.96 -18.19
N ALA A 276 -2.55 -12.90 -17.17
CA ALA A 276 -1.21 -12.36 -17.32
C ALA A 276 -0.28 -13.21 -18.21
N ILE A 277 -0.46 -14.53 -18.18
CA ILE A 277 0.39 -15.48 -18.92
C ILE A 277 -0.26 -16.00 -20.21
N LYS A 278 -1.44 -15.49 -20.57
CA LYS A 278 -2.26 -16.00 -21.70
C LYS A 278 -1.49 -16.02 -23.04
N GLU A 279 -0.61 -15.04 -23.25
CA GLU A 279 0.16 -14.90 -24.50
C GLU A 279 1.50 -15.69 -24.43
N LEU A 280 1.80 -16.26 -23.28
CA LEU A 280 3.00 -17.06 -23.05
C LEU A 280 2.58 -18.54 -23.07
N ASP A 281 3.19 -19.34 -23.93
CA ASP A 281 2.87 -20.77 -24.05
C ASP A 281 3.42 -21.55 -22.85
N ILE A 282 2.73 -21.46 -21.71
CA ILE A 282 3.08 -22.15 -20.47
C ILE A 282 2.18 -23.40 -20.35
N PRO A 283 2.74 -24.60 -20.51
CA PRO A 283 1.99 -25.83 -20.28
C PRO A 283 1.59 -25.93 -18.80
N ASN A 284 0.39 -26.48 -18.56
CA ASN A 284 -0.11 -26.75 -17.20
C ASN A 284 -0.10 -25.54 -16.26
N HIS A 285 -0.48 -24.36 -16.78
CA HIS A 285 -0.48 -23.11 -16.01
C HIS A 285 -1.30 -23.15 -14.72
N LEU A 286 -2.32 -24.03 -14.64
CA LEU A 286 -3.08 -24.22 -13.40
C LEU A 286 -2.24 -24.89 -12.32
N ASP A 287 -1.50 -25.94 -12.68
CA ASP A 287 -0.61 -26.65 -11.75
C ASP A 287 0.51 -25.71 -11.26
N LEU A 288 1.03 -24.88 -12.16
CA LEU A 288 2.01 -23.85 -11.81
C LEU A 288 1.45 -22.86 -10.78
N TRP A 289 0.22 -22.36 -10.98
CA TRP A 289 -0.40 -21.44 -10.02
C TRP A 289 -0.64 -22.12 -8.66
N ILE A 290 -1.09 -23.35 -8.64
CA ILE A 290 -1.29 -24.13 -7.41
C ILE A 290 0.06 -24.32 -6.68
N MET A 291 1.12 -24.62 -7.42
CA MET A 291 2.47 -24.78 -6.87
C MET A 291 2.97 -23.46 -6.25
N ILE A 292 2.83 -22.33 -6.96
CA ILE A 292 3.17 -20.99 -6.45
C ILE A 292 2.42 -20.70 -5.15
N ARG A 293 1.11 -20.95 -5.14
CA ARG A 293 0.26 -20.73 -3.98
C ARG A 293 0.68 -21.60 -2.78
N ASN A 294 0.86 -22.89 -2.99
CA ASN A 294 1.22 -23.83 -1.92
C ASN A 294 2.62 -23.53 -1.37
N TYR A 295 3.58 -23.19 -2.22
CA TYR A 295 4.89 -22.72 -1.79
C TYR A 295 4.78 -21.49 -0.90
N ASN A 296 4.03 -20.49 -1.32
CA ASN A 296 3.84 -19.26 -0.52
C ASN A 296 3.15 -19.56 0.81
N MET A 297 2.13 -20.42 0.81
CA MET A 297 1.45 -20.83 2.04
C MET A 297 2.42 -21.46 3.04
N SER A 298 3.25 -22.41 2.58
CA SER A 298 4.29 -23.03 3.44
C SER A 298 5.25 -21.98 4.00
N ARG A 299 5.73 -21.07 3.14
CA ARG A 299 6.68 -20.04 3.54
C ARG A 299 6.07 -19.04 4.55
N PHE A 300 4.81 -18.69 4.39
CA PHE A 300 4.12 -17.83 5.36
C PHE A 300 3.92 -18.53 6.71
N PHE A 301 3.64 -19.83 6.73
CA PHE A 301 3.57 -20.59 7.99
C PHE A 301 4.93 -20.65 8.68
N ASP A 302 6.00 -20.93 7.94
CA ASP A 302 7.37 -20.93 8.47
C ASP A 302 7.73 -19.56 9.07
N ALA A 303 7.40 -18.48 8.35
CA ALA A 303 7.66 -17.11 8.82
C ALA A 303 6.80 -16.74 10.03
N TYR A 304 5.55 -17.16 10.06
CA TYR A 304 4.68 -16.96 11.22
C TYR A 304 5.26 -17.59 12.48
N THR A 305 5.74 -18.82 12.36
CA THR A 305 6.40 -19.53 13.47
C THR A 305 7.66 -18.78 13.91
N ALA A 306 8.54 -18.45 12.96
CA ALA A 306 9.79 -17.75 13.25
C ALA A 306 9.58 -16.34 13.82
N SER A 307 8.53 -15.64 13.43
CA SER A 307 8.24 -14.30 13.95
C SER A 307 7.92 -14.29 15.44
N ARG A 308 7.43 -15.40 15.99
CA ARG A 308 7.14 -15.55 17.42
C ARG A 308 8.38 -15.80 18.28
N GLU A 309 9.50 -16.14 17.66
CA GLU A 309 10.77 -16.42 18.31
C GLU A 309 11.73 -15.22 18.26
N LEU A 310 11.30 -14.09 17.69
CA LEU A 310 12.14 -12.91 17.60
C LEU A 310 12.40 -12.30 18.98
N LYS A 311 13.62 -11.82 19.18
CA LYS A 311 14.02 -11.13 20.43
C LYS A 311 13.27 -9.81 20.61
N ASN A 312 12.99 -9.11 19.52
CA ASN A 312 12.16 -7.92 19.53
C ASN A 312 10.68 -8.34 19.51
N GLU A 313 10.08 -8.48 20.68
CA GLU A 313 8.67 -8.92 20.83
C GLU A 313 7.66 -8.03 20.08
N LYS A 314 7.89 -6.71 20.05
CA LYS A 314 7.00 -5.77 19.33
C LYS A 314 7.03 -6.07 17.83
N LEU A 315 8.21 -6.17 17.26
CA LEU A 315 8.39 -6.53 15.85
C LEU A 315 7.81 -7.93 15.57
N GLY A 316 8.05 -8.89 16.44
CA GLY A 316 7.50 -10.24 16.33
C GLY A 316 5.97 -10.26 16.27
N LYS A 317 5.29 -9.50 17.12
CA LYS A 317 3.82 -9.34 17.13
C LYS A 317 3.32 -8.70 15.82
N MET A 318 3.96 -7.63 15.37
CA MET A 318 3.57 -6.94 14.12
C MET A 318 3.72 -7.84 12.91
N LEU A 319 4.85 -8.55 12.78
CA LEU A 319 5.10 -9.52 11.71
C LEU A 319 4.12 -10.68 11.76
N SER A 320 3.90 -11.28 12.94
CA SER A 320 2.94 -12.36 13.10
C SER A 320 1.53 -11.96 12.67
N ALA A 321 1.07 -10.78 13.04
CA ALA A 321 -0.25 -10.27 12.67
C ALA A 321 -0.35 -10.03 11.16
N SER A 322 0.64 -9.41 10.53
CA SER A 322 0.67 -9.17 9.09
C SER A 322 0.73 -10.48 8.29
N ILE A 323 1.54 -11.45 8.72
CA ILE A 323 1.65 -12.76 8.08
C ILE A 323 0.34 -13.55 8.26
N SER A 324 -0.26 -13.52 9.44
CA SER A 324 -1.57 -14.14 9.69
C SER A 324 -2.65 -13.59 8.75
N SER A 325 -2.69 -12.29 8.52
CA SER A 325 -3.58 -11.66 7.54
C SER A 325 -3.37 -12.20 6.11
N GLN A 326 -2.12 -12.46 5.70
CA GLN A 326 -1.82 -13.09 4.41
C GLN A 326 -2.36 -14.52 4.34
N ILE A 327 -2.07 -15.34 5.35
CA ILE A 327 -2.52 -16.73 5.44
C ILE A 327 -4.06 -16.79 5.39
N GLU A 328 -4.74 -15.98 6.19
CA GLU A 328 -6.22 -15.92 6.19
C GLU A 328 -6.78 -15.53 4.82
N THR A 329 -6.17 -14.56 4.17
CA THR A 329 -6.60 -14.11 2.83
C THR A 329 -6.45 -15.22 1.81
N MET A 330 -5.35 -15.99 1.86
CA MET A 330 -5.14 -17.14 1.00
C MET A 330 -6.12 -18.28 1.31
N LEU A 331 -6.42 -18.56 2.58
CA LEU A 331 -7.35 -19.62 2.98
C LEU A 331 -8.80 -19.29 2.54
N LYS A 332 -9.22 -18.05 2.65
CA LYS A 332 -10.56 -17.59 2.23
C LYS A 332 -10.74 -17.47 0.71
N SER A 333 -9.69 -17.68 -0.05
CA SER A 333 -9.67 -17.68 -1.53
C SER A 333 -9.81 -19.06 -2.17
N LEU A 334 -10.18 -20.07 -1.39
CA LEU A 334 -10.36 -21.47 -1.83
C LEU A 334 -11.74 -21.69 -2.47
#